data_f4a3aa9e817c13e1788369da155d456c
#
_entry.id   f4a3aa9e817c13e1788369da155d456c
#
_cell.length_a   1.000
_cell.length_b   1.000
_cell.length_c   1.000
_cell.angle_alpha   90.00
_cell.angle_beta   90.00
_cell.angle_gamma   90.00
#
_symmetry.space_group_name_H-M   'P 1'
#
loop_
_entity.id
_entity.type
_entity.pdbx_description
1 polymer ?
#
loop_
_entity_poly.entity_id
_entity_poly.type
_entity_poly.pdbx_seq_one_letter_code
_entity_poly.pdbx_strand_id
1 'polypeptide(L)'
;MKETWKMIALLAIAIGGLLAYAFIPEQVAENIPLKQIGMDALTGKSEAELAEEEKADSMIKEPVDTAAQRVLIFGDSMSEYLGLRLADYANKNGHKLTCITWVSSDTRNWATTDTLQHYIQRIKPTYVFVCLGSNELYTSDMKGCEKRIRAILSKIGNIPTIWIGPPNWCEDNGYNKLLREVMGPRGYYPSYKLTFERQ
;
A
#
# COMPACT_ATOMS: atom_id res chain seq x y z
N MET A 1 21.17 29.93 -40.39
CA MET A 1 21.88 30.49 -39.21
C MET A 1 21.04 31.37 -38.31
N LYS A 2 20.16 32.30 -38.83
CA LYS A 2 19.34 33.18 -37.95
C LYS A 2 18.26 32.42 -37.14
N GLU A 3 17.67 31.36 -37.63
CA GLU A 3 16.63 30.58 -36.94
C GLU A 3 17.22 29.70 -35.83
N THR A 4 18.38 29.12 -36.02
CA THR A 4 19.08 28.33 -34.99
C THR A 4 19.46 29.14 -33.77
N TRP A 5 19.85 30.41 -33.96
CA TRP A 5 20.15 31.34 -32.86
C TRP A 5 18.93 31.70 -32.04
N LYS A 6 17.75 31.85 -32.65
CA LYS A 6 16.49 32.08 -31.94
C LYS A 6 16.09 30.90 -31.08
N MET A 7 16.26 29.67 -31.60
CA MET A 7 15.99 28.45 -30.83
C MET A 7 16.92 28.29 -29.63
N ILE A 8 18.23 28.58 -29.82
CA ILE A 8 19.21 28.54 -28.72
C ILE A 8 18.89 29.61 -27.67
N ALA A 9 18.52 30.81 -28.08
CA ALA A 9 18.11 31.87 -27.16
C ALA A 9 16.84 31.52 -26.35
N LEU A 10 15.83 30.94 -26.99
CA LEU A 10 14.63 30.46 -26.33
C LEU A 10 14.92 29.34 -25.33
N LEU A 11 15.77 28.40 -25.70
CA LEU A 11 16.18 27.32 -24.82
C LEU A 11 16.97 27.85 -23.60
N ALA A 12 17.87 28.81 -23.81
CA ALA A 12 18.61 29.43 -22.72
C ALA A 12 17.70 30.20 -21.75
N ILE A 13 16.69 30.90 -22.27
CA ILE A 13 15.67 31.60 -21.45
C ILE A 13 14.84 30.58 -20.65
N ALA A 14 14.44 29.48 -21.27
CA ALA A 14 13.67 28.44 -20.60
C ALA A 14 14.48 27.75 -19.48
N ILE A 15 15.75 27.42 -19.76
CA ILE A 15 16.65 26.84 -18.74
C ILE A 15 16.93 27.85 -17.62
N GLY A 16 17.18 29.12 -17.96
CA GLY A 16 17.38 30.18 -16.98
C GLY A 16 16.15 30.41 -16.09
N GLY A 17 14.95 30.34 -16.66
CA GLY A 17 13.69 30.41 -15.94
C GLY A 17 13.47 29.22 -14.98
N LEU A 18 13.80 28.00 -15.41
CA LEU A 18 13.74 26.81 -14.58
C LEU A 18 14.75 26.84 -13.42
N LEU A 19 15.96 27.32 -13.69
CA LEU A 19 16.99 27.48 -12.66
C LEU A 19 16.59 28.58 -11.65
N ALA A 20 16.09 29.72 -12.11
CA ALA A 20 15.59 30.77 -11.23
C ALA A 20 14.42 30.26 -10.36
N TYR A 21 13.54 29.44 -10.92
CA TYR A 21 12.42 28.83 -10.21
C TYR A 21 12.91 27.83 -9.12
N ALA A 22 13.96 27.07 -9.40
CA ALA A 22 14.54 26.13 -8.44
C ALA A 22 15.15 26.81 -7.19
N PHE A 23 15.54 28.11 -7.31
CA PHE A 23 16.12 28.89 -6.21
C PHE A 23 15.11 29.80 -5.48
N ILE A 24 13.81 29.76 -5.85
CA ILE A 24 12.78 30.51 -5.12
C ILE A 24 12.57 29.84 -3.75
N PRO A 25 12.67 30.61 -2.63
CA PRO A 25 12.39 30.07 -1.30
C PRO A 25 10.96 29.51 -1.21
N GLU A 26 10.77 28.39 -0.53
CA GLU A 26 9.46 27.72 -0.42
C GLU A 26 8.34 28.63 0.06
N GLN A 27 8.63 29.54 0.99
CA GLN A 27 7.68 30.54 1.52
C GLN A 27 7.10 31.50 0.46
N VAL A 28 7.83 31.73 -0.64
CA VAL A 28 7.37 32.57 -1.76
C VAL A 28 6.70 31.72 -2.84
N ALA A 29 7.06 30.46 -2.93
CA ALA A 29 6.59 29.53 -3.95
C ALA A 29 5.16 28.99 -3.65
N GLU A 30 4.70 29.03 -2.40
CA GLU A 30 3.34 28.59 -2.01
C GLU A 30 2.21 29.34 -2.71
N ASN A 31 2.47 30.58 -3.15
CA ASN A 31 1.47 31.42 -3.86
C ASN A 31 1.59 31.37 -5.38
N ILE A 32 2.45 30.51 -5.95
CA ILE A 32 2.62 30.41 -7.40
C ILE A 32 1.87 29.16 -7.90
N PRO A 33 0.78 29.32 -8.68
CA PRO A 33 -0.05 28.20 -9.13
C PRO A 33 0.69 27.15 -9.97
N LEU A 34 1.83 27.48 -10.55
CA LEU A 34 2.69 26.56 -11.33
C LEU A 34 3.36 25.49 -10.47
N LYS A 35 3.63 25.76 -9.18
CA LYS A 35 4.26 24.76 -8.28
C LYS A 35 3.24 23.71 -7.85
N GLN A 36 1.97 24.09 -7.68
CA GLN A 36 0.87 23.16 -7.42
C GLN A 36 0.68 22.19 -8.59
N ILE A 37 0.64 22.72 -9.83
CA ILE A 37 0.54 21.88 -11.04
C ILE A 37 1.74 20.93 -11.18
N GLY A 38 2.94 21.34 -10.79
CA GLY A 38 4.15 20.52 -10.84
C GLY A 38 4.15 19.37 -9.83
N MET A 39 3.64 19.61 -8.61
CA MET A 39 3.53 18.59 -7.59
C MET A 39 2.45 17.57 -7.91
N ASP A 40 1.28 18.00 -8.38
CA ASP A 40 0.19 17.11 -8.82
C ASP A 40 0.60 16.26 -10.02
N ALA A 41 1.39 16.81 -10.95
CA ALA A 41 1.91 16.07 -12.10
C ALA A 41 3.03 15.07 -11.73
N LEU A 42 3.81 15.36 -10.70
CA LEU A 42 4.91 14.51 -10.25
C LEU A 42 4.45 13.41 -9.27
N THR A 43 3.46 13.69 -8.45
CA THR A 43 3.00 12.75 -7.42
C THR A 43 1.75 11.98 -7.83
N GLY A 44 0.98 12.48 -8.80
CA GLY A 44 -0.32 11.91 -9.19
C GLY A 44 -1.34 11.90 -8.04
N LYS A 45 -1.08 12.64 -6.96
CA LYS A 45 -1.90 12.69 -5.75
C LYS A 45 -2.52 14.08 -5.62
N SER A 46 -3.79 14.14 -5.26
CA SER A 46 -4.43 15.38 -4.87
C SER A 46 -3.90 15.88 -3.52
N GLU A 47 -3.97 17.20 -3.26
CA GLU A 47 -3.61 17.77 -1.95
C GLU A 47 -4.36 17.10 -0.78
N ALA A 48 -5.60 16.64 -1.00
CA ALA A 48 -6.37 15.89 -0.02
C ALA A 48 -5.73 14.52 0.29
N GLU A 49 -5.21 13.81 -0.72
CA GLU A 49 -4.53 12.52 -0.53
C GLU A 49 -3.16 12.68 0.14
N LEU A 50 -2.43 13.75 -0.16
CA LEU A 50 -1.17 14.10 0.51
C LEU A 50 -1.43 14.48 1.98
N ALA A 51 -2.47 15.25 2.27
CA ALA A 51 -2.86 15.61 3.63
C ALA A 51 -3.38 14.41 4.43
N GLU A 52 -4.03 13.42 3.81
CA GLU A 52 -4.40 12.16 4.45
C GLU A 52 -3.17 11.28 4.74
N GLU A 53 -2.19 11.24 3.84
CA GLU A 53 -0.92 10.52 4.08
C GLU A 53 -0.09 11.17 5.18
N GLU A 54 0.01 12.49 5.19
CA GLU A 54 0.72 13.24 6.24
C GLU A 54 0.03 13.10 7.60
N LYS A 55 -1.31 13.09 7.64
CA LYS A 55 -2.08 12.73 8.84
C LYS A 55 -1.86 11.28 9.26
N ALA A 56 -1.83 10.34 8.33
CA ALA A 56 -1.58 8.95 8.63
C ALA A 56 -0.16 8.75 9.20
N ASP A 57 0.83 9.42 8.64
CA ASP A 57 2.23 9.37 9.09
C ASP A 57 2.42 10.08 10.44
N SER A 58 1.72 11.20 10.68
CA SER A 58 1.74 11.90 11.97
C SER A 58 1.05 11.13 13.11
N MET A 59 0.17 10.18 12.79
CA MET A 59 -0.53 9.33 13.75
C MET A 59 0.29 8.09 14.18
N ILE A 60 1.43 7.79 13.55
CA ILE A 60 2.36 6.72 13.94
C ILE A 60 3.32 7.21 15.05
N LYS A 61 2.82 7.95 16.02
CA LYS A 61 3.63 8.36 17.21
C LYS A 61 3.41 7.46 18.42
N GLU A 62 2.87 6.26 18.25
CA GLU A 62 2.95 5.28 19.33
C GLU A 62 4.37 4.69 19.35
N PRO A 63 4.94 4.51 20.55
CA PRO A 63 6.26 3.93 20.67
C PRO A 63 6.26 2.55 20.00
N VAL A 64 7.20 2.34 19.07
CA VAL A 64 7.36 1.06 18.38
C VAL A 64 7.68 -0.02 19.42
N ASP A 65 6.87 -1.07 19.47
CA ASP A 65 7.15 -2.23 20.31
C ASP A 65 8.38 -2.96 19.75
N THR A 66 9.50 -2.87 20.48
CA THR A 66 10.77 -3.50 20.12
C THR A 66 10.89 -4.95 20.61
N ALA A 67 9.87 -5.49 21.29
CA ALA A 67 9.87 -6.87 21.75
C ALA A 67 9.85 -7.85 20.56
N ALA A 68 10.37 -9.05 20.78
CA ALA A 68 10.38 -10.10 19.75
C ALA A 68 8.95 -10.47 19.35
N GLN A 69 8.60 -10.22 18.09
CA GLN A 69 7.27 -10.46 17.55
C GLN A 69 7.13 -11.84 16.90
N ARG A 70 5.93 -12.38 16.92
CA ARG A 70 5.51 -13.56 16.16
C ARG A 70 4.55 -13.11 15.07
N VAL A 71 5.04 -13.05 13.85
CA VAL A 71 4.30 -12.55 12.70
C VAL A 71 3.74 -13.71 11.90
N LEU A 72 2.46 -13.69 11.63
CA LEU A 72 1.80 -14.59 10.68
C LEU A 72 1.48 -13.81 9.42
N ILE A 73 1.98 -14.25 8.28
CA ILE A 73 1.47 -13.84 6.98
C ILE A 73 0.73 -15.01 6.34
N PHE A 74 -0.46 -14.76 5.82
CA PHE A 74 -1.19 -15.77 5.06
C PHE A 74 -1.89 -15.14 3.85
N GLY A 75 -2.12 -15.96 2.83
CA GLY A 75 -2.79 -15.48 1.64
C GLY A 75 -2.74 -16.42 0.45
N ASP A 76 -2.97 -15.83 -0.71
CA ASP A 76 -2.84 -16.51 -2.01
C ASP A 76 -1.37 -16.62 -2.47
N SER A 77 -1.14 -16.94 -3.74
CA SER A 77 0.22 -17.09 -4.28
C SER A 77 1.11 -15.85 -4.13
N MET A 78 0.51 -14.65 -3.99
CA MET A 78 1.28 -13.41 -3.80
C MET A 78 1.96 -13.35 -2.44
N SER A 79 1.44 -14.07 -1.45
CA SER A 79 2.03 -14.12 -0.11
C SER A 79 3.40 -14.82 -0.07
N GLU A 80 3.73 -15.69 -1.03
CA GLU A 80 4.97 -16.45 -1.05
C GLU A 80 6.20 -15.55 -1.15
N TYR A 81 6.27 -14.72 -2.18
CA TYR A 81 7.41 -13.82 -2.39
C TYR A 81 7.51 -12.74 -1.33
N LEU A 82 6.37 -12.22 -0.88
CA LEU A 82 6.32 -11.26 0.20
C LEU A 82 6.79 -11.89 1.52
N GLY A 83 6.38 -13.13 1.78
CA GLY A 83 6.80 -13.90 2.94
C GLY A 83 8.32 -14.11 2.99
N LEU A 84 8.97 -14.39 1.87
CA LEU A 84 10.43 -14.52 1.79
C LEU A 84 11.13 -13.21 2.21
N ARG A 85 10.68 -12.07 1.69
CA ARG A 85 11.27 -10.76 2.02
C ARG A 85 11.00 -10.36 3.48
N LEU A 86 9.80 -10.60 3.97
CA LEU A 86 9.47 -10.34 5.37
C LEU A 86 10.25 -11.24 6.32
N ALA A 87 10.57 -12.49 5.92
CA ALA A 87 11.40 -13.39 6.72
C ALA A 87 12.81 -12.83 6.92
N ASP A 88 13.41 -12.24 5.88
CA ASP A 88 14.72 -11.58 6.01
C ASP A 88 14.69 -10.45 7.04
N TYR A 89 13.66 -9.60 7.00
CA TYR A 89 13.49 -8.51 7.96
C TYR A 89 13.21 -9.03 9.38
N ALA A 90 12.35 -10.02 9.50
CA ALA A 90 12.02 -10.64 10.78
C ALA A 90 13.28 -11.23 11.44
N ASN A 91 14.06 -11.98 10.70
CA ASN A 91 15.29 -12.60 11.21
C ASN A 91 16.32 -11.55 11.64
N LYS A 92 16.51 -10.48 10.86
CA LYS A 92 17.43 -9.39 11.19
C LYS A 92 17.06 -8.65 12.48
N ASN A 93 15.76 -8.62 12.82
CA ASN A 93 15.24 -7.89 13.97
C ASN A 93 14.82 -8.83 15.14
N GLY A 94 15.19 -10.10 15.09
CA GLY A 94 14.88 -11.04 16.18
C GLY A 94 13.40 -11.44 16.28
N HIS A 95 12.62 -11.25 15.21
CA HIS A 95 11.23 -11.65 15.13
C HIS A 95 11.10 -13.05 14.50
N LYS A 96 9.96 -13.70 14.72
CA LYS A 96 9.61 -14.97 14.07
C LYS A 96 8.53 -14.73 13.05
N LEU A 97 8.74 -15.13 11.80
CA LEU A 97 7.73 -15.11 10.75
C LEU A 97 7.28 -16.53 10.40
N THR A 98 5.97 -16.70 10.27
CA THR A 98 5.36 -17.88 9.65
C THR A 98 4.58 -17.42 8.44
N CYS A 99 4.89 -17.97 7.27
CA CYS A 99 4.18 -17.70 6.02
C CYS A 99 3.34 -18.92 5.62
N ILE A 100 2.04 -18.71 5.39
CA ILE A 100 1.11 -19.75 4.94
C ILE A 100 0.54 -19.31 3.59
N THR A 101 1.05 -19.91 2.53
CA THR A 101 0.56 -19.68 1.17
C THR A 101 -0.39 -20.78 0.73
N TRP A 102 -1.55 -20.37 0.27
CA TRP A 102 -2.51 -21.27 -0.39
C TRP A 102 -2.74 -20.76 -1.81
N VAL A 103 -2.01 -21.33 -2.76
CA VAL A 103 -2.06 -20.96 -4.17
C VAL A 103 -3.49 -21.01 -4.70
N SER A 104 -3.89 -19.99 -5.47
CA SER A 104 -5.23 -19.81 -6.04
C SER A 104 -6.36 -19.69 -4.99
N SER A 105 -6.05 -19.49 -3.72
CA SER A 105 -7.09 -19.24 -2.72
C SER A 105 -7.67 -17.84 -2.85
N ASP A 106 -8.91 -17.71 -2.41
CA ASP A 106 -9.65 -16.48 -2.30
C ASP A 106 -10.16 -16.27 -0.86
N THR A 107 -10.85 -15.17 -0.61
CA THR A 107 -11.43 -14.90 0.70
C THR A 107 -12.45 -15.96 1.12
N ARG A 108 -13.11 -16.68 0.18
CA ARG A 108 -14.05 -17.75 0.48
C ARG A 108 -13.34 -18.95 1.13
N ASN A 109 -12.21 -19.37 0.56
CA ASN A 109 -11.43 -20.48 1.10
C ASN A 109 -11.08 -20.24 2.58
N TRP A 110 -10.53 -19.06 2.89
CA TRP A 110 -10.08 -18.70 4.24
C TRP A 110 -11.24 -18.42 5.21
N ALA A 111 -12.35 -17.88 4.71
CA ALA A 111 -13.53 -17.61 5.54
C ALA A 111 -14.25 -18.89 5.96
N THR A 112 -14.28 -19.94 5.13
CA THR A 112 -15.08 -21.15 5.35
C THR A 112 -14.33 -22.28 6.02
N THR A 113 -12.98 -22.30 5.98
CA THR A 113 -12.16 -23.38 6.57
C THR A 113 -11.66 -23.02 7.96
N ASP A 114 -11.33 -24.02 8.78
CA ASP A 114 -10.72 -23.85 10.09
C ASP A 114 -9.19 -23.69 10.04
N THR A 115 -8.62 -23.70 8.84
CA THR A 115 -7.18 -23.59 8.60
C THR A 115 -6.57 -22.38 9.29
N LEU A 116 -7.21 -21.21 9.15
CA LEU A 116 -6.73 -19.97 9.78
C LEU A 116 -6.72 -20.06 11.30
N GLN A 117 -7.82 -20.55 11.90
CA GLN A 117 -7.92 -20.71 13.35
C GLN A 117 -6.89 -21.69 13.89
N HIS A 118 -6.66 -22.79 13.16
CA HIS A 118 -5.62 -23.77 13.53
C HIS A 118 -4.23 -23.08 13.61
N TYR A 119 -3.86 -22.29 12.62
CA TYR A 119 -2.56 -21.59 12.62
C TYR A 119 -2.50 -20.51 13.69
N ILE A 120 -3.55 -19.73 13.89
CA ILE A 120 -3.60 -18.71 14.96
C ILE A 120 -3.38 -19.37 16.33
N GLN A 121 -4.06 -20.46 16.62
CA GLN A 121 -3.94 -21.18 17.89
C GLN A 121 -2.53 -21.76 18.09
N ARG A 122 -1.93 -22.29 17.03
CA ARG A 122 -0.62 -22.92 17.06
C ARG A 122 0.52 -21.92 17.19
N ILE A 123 0.46 -20.81 16.41
CA ILE A 123 1.54 -19.82 16.29
C ILE A 123 1.40 -18.76 17.39
N LYS A 124 0.16 -18.45 17.81
CA LYS A 124 -0.17 -17.34 18.71
C LYS A 124 0.48 -16.05 18.23
N PRO A 125 0.16 -15.58 17.02
CA PRO A 125 0.81 -14.43 16.42
C PRO A 125 0.53 -13.16 17.21
N THR A 126 1.48 -12.24 17.23
CA THR A 126 1.34 -10.91 17.79
C THR A 126 0.94 -9.90 16.72
N TYR A 127 1.22 -10.22 15.44
CA TYR A 127 0.81 -9.46 14.27
C TYR A 127 0.40 -10.40 13.13
N VAL A 128 -0.59 -9.98 12.35
CA VAL A 128 -1.08 -10.72 11.19
C VAL A 128 -1.01 -9.85 9.95
N PHE A 129 -0.41 -10.38 8.88
CA PHE A 129 -0.52 -9.82 7.54
C PHE A 129 -1.41 -10.71 6.69
N VAL A 130 -2.42 -10.11 6.06
CA VAL A 130 -3.30 -10.79 5.11
C VAL A 130 -2.92 -10.35 3.70
N CYS A 131 -2.58 -11.29 2.83
CA CYS A 131 -2.22 -11.05 1.45
C CYS A 131 -3.21 -11.81 0.55
N LEU A 132 -4.43 -11.27 0.45
CA LEU A 132 -5.54 -11.84 -0.31
C LEU A 132 -6.23 -10.76 -1.13
N GLY A 133 -6.68 -11.14 -2.32
CA GLY A 133 -7.45 -10.24 -3.17
C GLY A 133 -7.13 -10.33 -4.64
N SER A 134 -6.05 -10.99 -5.01
CA SER A 134 -5.65 -11.14 -6.41
C SER A 134 -6.70 -11.89 -7.23
N ASN A 135 -7.35 -12.86 -6.61
CA ASN A 135 -8.40 -13.68 -7.24
C ASN A 135 -9.77 -13.00 -7.16
N GLU A 136 -9.95 -12.02 -6.29
CA GLU A 136 -11.16 -11.20 -6.17
C GLU A 136 -11.28 -10.09 -7.21
N LEU A 137 -10.19 -9.71 -7.87
CA LEU A 137 -10.22 -8.67 -8.92
C LEU A 137 -11.14 -9.03 -10.10
N TYR A 138 -11.53 -10.28 -10.23
CA TYR A 138 -12.44 -10.76 -11.29
C TYR A 138 -13.88 -10.96 -10.85
N THR A 139 -14.21 -10.72 -9.58
CA THR A 139 -15.59 -10.90 -9.08
C THR A 139 -16.38 -9.59 -9.13
N SER A 140 -17.70 -9.69 -9.31
CA SER A 140 -18.66 -8.60 -9.14
C SER A 140 -19.37 -8.63 -7.78
N ASP A 141 -19.19 -9.70 -6.98
CA ASP A 141 -19.88 -9.91 -5.70
C ASP A 141 -19.15 -9.20 -4.54
N MET A 142 -19.15 -7.87 -4.54
CA MET A 142 -18.50 -7.08 -3.48
C MET A 142 -19.16 -7.29 -2.10
N LYS A 143 -20.48 -7.49 -2.04
CA LYS A 143 -21.17 -7.77 -0.78
C LYS A 143 -20.76 -9.12 -0.18
N GLY A 144 -20.58 -10.12 -1.01
CA GLY A 144 -20.04 -11.41 -0.59
C GLY A 144 -18.57 -11.29 -0.15
N CYS A 145 -17.75 -10.51 -0.85
CA CYS A 145 -16.39 -10.22 -0.45
C CYS A 145 -16.35 -9.58 0.94
N GLU A 146 -17.17 -8.56 1.20
CA GLU A 146 -17.23 -7.90 2.51
C GLU A 146 -17.56 -8.91 3.64
N LYS A 147 -18.58 -9.75 3.44
CA LYS A 147 -18.93 -10.77 4.43
C LYS A 147 -17.75 -11.71 4.73
N ARG A 148 -17.05 -12.13 3.69
CA ARG A 148 -15.90 -13.04 3.82
C ARG A 148 -14.71 -12.36 4.51
N ILE A 149 -14.41 -11.10 4.16
CA ILE A 149 -13.36 -10.30 4.82
C ILE A 149 -13.69 -10.18 6.32
N ARG A 150 -14.91 -9.79 6.67
CA ARG A 150 -15.33 -9.68 8.07
C ARG A 150 -15.28 -11.03 8.81
N ALA A 151 -15.61 -12.13 8.15
CA ALA A 151 -15.49 -13.48 8.73
C ALA A 151 -14.02 -13.84 9.00
N ILE A 152 -13.10 -13.52 8.10
CA ILE A 152 -11.65 -13.70 8.30
C ILE A 152 -11.19 -12.86 9.49
N LEU A 153 -11.55 -11.57 9.55
CA LEU A 153 -11.21 -10.70 10.67
C LEU A 153 -11.77 -11.20 12.01
N SER A 154 -12.98 -11.73 12.01
CA SER A 154 -13.57 -12.34 13.21
C SER A 154 -12.76 -13.56 13.69
N LYS A 155 -12.20 -14.36 12.79
CA LYS A 155 -11.30 -15.48 13.14
C LYS A 155 -9.95 -15.01 13.69
N ILE A 156 -9.44 -13.88 13.19
CA ILE A 156 -8.18 -13.28 13.69
C ILE A 156 -8.41 -12.65 15.08
N GLY A 157 -9.60 -12.11 15.32
CA GLY A 157 -9.92 -11.46 16.58
C GLY A 157 -9.21 -10.12 16.76
N ASN A 158 -8.73 -9.85 17.98
CA ASN A 158 -8.11 -8.57 18.33
C ASN A 158 -6.62 -8.47 18.01
N ILE A 159 -6.07 -9.40 17.24
CA ILE A 159 -4.65 -9.35 16.86
C ILE A 159 -4.44 -8.22 15.86
N PRO A 160 -3.47 -7.32 16.06
CA PRO A 160 -3.12 -6.27 15.11
C PRO A 160 -2.93 -6.85 13.71
N THR A 161 -3.71 -6.35 12.75
CA THR A 161 -3.80 -6.94 11.41
C THR A 161 -3.64 -5.87 10.34
N ILE A 162 -2.81 -6.16 9.34
CA ILE A 162 -2.67 -5.36 8.13
C ILE A 162 -3.09 -6.23 6.94
N TRP A 163 -4.02 -5.71 6.16
CA TRP A 163 -4.42 -6.33 4.90
C TRP A 163 -3.66 -5.65 3.76
N ILE A 164 -2.82 -6.42 3.08
CA ILE A 164 -2.08 -5.97 1.91
C ILE A 164 -3.00 -6.18 0.72
N GLY A 165 -3.48 -5.08 0.14
CA GLY A 165 -4.36 -5.12 -1.01
C GLY A 165 -3.67 -5.71 -2.23
N PRO A 166 -4.40 -6.30 -3.18
CA PRO A 166 -3.82 -6.87 -4.38
C PRO A 166 -3.18 -5.80 -5.27
N PRO A 167 -2.08 -6.11 -5.97
CA PRO A 167 -1.59 -5.26 -7.03
C PRO A 167 -2.59 -5.27 -8.20
N ASN A 168 -2.79 -4.13 -8.85
CA ASN A 168 -3.70 -4.01 -9.97
C ASN A 168 -2.97 -4.36 -11.28
N TRP A 169 -3.00 -5.63 -11.68
CA TRP A 169 -2.63 -6.03 -13.05
C TRP A 169 -3.81 -5.98 -14.02
N CYS A 170 -4.99 -5.67 -13.53
CA CYS A 170 -6.19 -5.31 -14.27
C CYS A 170 -6.87 -4.14 -13.59
N GLU A 171 -7.87 -3.55 -14.22
CA GLU A 171 -8.65 -2.47 -13.61
C GLU A 171 -9.28 -2.93 -12.30
N ASP A 172 -9.20 -2.06 -11.27
CA ASP A 172 -9.77 -2.37 -9.96
C ASP A 172 -11.31 -2.43 -10.04
N ASN A 173 -11.86 -3.57 -9.69
CA ASN A 173 -13.30 -3.80 -9.65
C ASN A 173 -14.02 -3.21 -8.43
N GLY A 174 -13.31 -2.42 -7.61
CA GLY A 174 -13.78 -1.86 -6.34
C GLY A 174 -13.35 -2.65 -5.10
N TYR A 175 -12.59 -3.75 -5.27
CA TYR A 175 -12.14 -4.57 -4.16
C TYR A 175 -11.15 -3.82 -3.25
N ASN A 176 -10.20 -3.07 -3.80
CA ASN A 176 -9.27 -2.26 -3.01
C ASN A 176 -9.99 -1.15 -2.23
N LYS A 177 -11.03 -0.54 -2.81
CA LYS A 177 -11.90 0.40 -2.11
C LYS A 177 -12.60 -0.26 -0.92
N LEU A 178 -13.18 -1.44 -1.14
CA LEU A 178 -13.84 -2.23 -0.09
C LEU A 178 -12.87 -2.58 1.05
N LEU A 179 -11.66 -3.02 0.74
CA LEU A 179 -10.65 -3.31 1.74
C LEU A 179 -10.32 -2.08 2.61
N ARG A 180 -10.15 -0.92 1.97
CA ARG A 180 -9.89 0.34 2.69
C ARG A 180 -11.05 0.70 3.63
N GLU A 181 -12.28 0.54 3.19
CA GLU A 181 -13.48 0.81 3.99
C GLU A 181 -13.61 -0.13 5.20
N VAL A 182 -13.33 -1.42 5.01
CA VAL A 182 -13.48 -2.43 6.08
C VAL A 182 -12.33 -2.37 7.09
N MET A 183 -11.10 -2.20 6.62
CA MET A 183 -9.88 -2.24 7.45
C MET A 183 -9.58 -0.90 8.11
N GLY A 184 -10.04 0.20 7.52
CA GLY A 184 -9.66 1.55 7.93
C GLY A 184 -8.21 1.89 7.55
N PRO A 185 -7.78 3.14 7.82
CA PRO A 185 -6.50 3.66 7.33
C PRO A 185 -5.26 2.96 7.90
N ARG A 186 -5.35 2.40 9.11
CA ARG A 186 -4.24 1.70 9.77
C ARG A 186 -4.13 0.22 9.43
N GLY A 187 -5.19 -0.37 8.93
CA GLY A 187 -5.28 -1.80 8.65
C GLY A 187 -5.11 -2.17 7.18
N TYR A 188 -5.03 -1.22 6.28
CA TYR A 188 -4.96 -1.46 4.83
C TYR A 188 -3.68 -0.88 4.21
N TYR A 189 -2.96 -1.71 3.45
CA TYR A 189 -1.80 -1.29 2.67
C TYR A 189 -2.11 -1.36 1.16
N PRO A 190 -2.08 -0.23 0.43
CA PRO A 190 -2.46 -0.16 -0.99
C PRO A 190 -1.31 -0.57 -1.92
N SER A 191 -1.02 -1.86 -2.05
CA SER A 191 0.11 -2.33 -2.88
C SER A 191 -0.06 -2.01 -4.37
N TYR A 192 -1.29 -1.76 -4.85
CA TYR A 192 -1.56 -1.37 -6.23
C TYR A 192 -0.83 -0.09 -6.64
N LYS A 193 -0.56 0.82 -5.70
CA LYS A 193 0.20 2.05 -5.97
C LYS A 193 1.63 1.77 -6.46
N LEU A 194 2.20 0.62 -6.09
CA LEU A 194 3.54 0.21 -6.50
C LEU A 194 3.59 -0.41 -7.91
N THR A 195 2.44 -0.73 -8.51
CA THR A 195 2.38 -1.37 -9.83
C THR A 195 2.43 -0.37 -10.99
N PHE A 196 2.07 0.89 -10.77
CA PHE A 196 2.08 1.93 -11.80
C PHE A 196 3.47 2.47 -12.14
N GLU A 197 4.47 2.26 -11.30
CA GLU A 197 5.85 2.74 -11.53
C GLU A 197 6.63 1.90 -12.55
N ARG A 198 6.04 0.82 -13.10
CA ARG A 198 6.70 -0.14 -14.00
C ARG A 198 6.16 -0.15 -15.43
N GLN A 199 5.26 0.76 -15.80
CA GLN A 199 4.76 0.91 -17.18
C GLN A 199 5.52 2.10 -17.87
#